data_ec58c73a0e4103f3bf71fd60fe5d96da
#
_entry.id   ec58c73a0e4103f3bf71fd60fe5d96da
#
_cell.length_a   1.000
_cell.length_b   1.000
_cell.length_c   1.000
_cell.angle_alpha   90.00
_cell.angle_beta   90.00
_cell.angle_gamma   90.00
#
_symmetry.space_group_name_H-M   'P 1'
#
loop_
_entity.id
_entity.type
_entity.pdbx_description
1 polymer ?
#
loop_
_entity_poly.entity_id
_entity_poly.type
_entity_poly.pdbx_seq_one_letter_code
_entity_poly.pdbx_strand_id
1 'polypeptide(L)'
;MSSRLTLIEDNKENNFKIWRSSEIVENKDKFIHQIESSRNSLKNIYPDIDSTWGYNVYNIFAVSAGYEMFYNLYKDLQFVVRDYIQTDEPLWMQSWANYQYENDLLDWHAHFDWACHGYISIDPKNSITMFEGFEIANEVGNIYIGPSNVQHKVYSTGQYNGHRITCGYDVGRTDVLLDMQERDSVNISFMPI
;
A
#
# COMPACT_ATOMS: atom_id res chain seq x y z
N MET A 1 -15.05 14.92 3.49
CA MET A 1 -14.44 13.77 4.20
C MET A 1 -15.28 12.55 3.87
N SER A 2 -14.69 11.44 3.45
CA SER A 2 -15.44 10.18 3.25
C SER A 2 -15.98 9.73 4.61
N SER A 3 -17.26 9.34 4.66
CA SER A 3 -17.86 8.79 5.90
C SER A 3 -17.24 7.43 6.29
N ARG A 4 -16.45 6.84 5.41
CA ARG A 4 -15.77 5.55 5.62
C ARG A 4 -14.40 5.66 6.28
N LEU A 5 -13.82 6.87 6.40
CA LEU A 5 -12.50 7.10 6.96
C LEU A 5 -12.55 7.73 8.35
N THR A 6 -11.76 7.18 9.25
CA THR A 6 -11.51 7.77 10.57
C THR A 6 -10.01 7.99 10.76
N LEU A 7 -9.59 9.20 11.11
CA LEU A 7 -8.20 9.47 11.49
C LEU A 7 -7.94 8.83 12.86
N ILE A 8 -6.98 7.91 12.91
CA ILE A 8 -6.59 7.20 14.15
C ILE A 8 -5.41 7.88 14.80
N GLU A 9 -4.42 8.31 13.98
CA GLU A 9 -3.22 8.97 14.49
C GLU A 9 -2.75 10.04 13.49
N ASP A 10 -2.29 11.17 14.00
CA ASP A 10 -1.59 12.22 13.28
C ASP A 10 -0.29 12.54 14.05
N ASN A 11 0.76 11.78 13.75
CA ASN A 11 2.04 11.86 14.44
C ASN A 11 2.93 12.93 13.81
N LYS A 12 3.02 14.08 14.47
CA LYS A 12 3.80 15.23 13.98
C LYS A 12 5.31 15.06 14.16
N GLU A 13 5.73 14.27 15.15
CA GLU A 13 7.15 14.02 15.43
C GLU A 13 7.80 13.20 14.31
N ASN A 14 7.13 12.12 13.89
CA ASN A 14 7.60 11.22 12.84
C ASN A 14 6.95 11.48 11.47
N ASN A 15 6.15 12.54 11.37
CA ASN A 15 5.50 12.99 10.14
C ASN A 15 4.71 11.90 9.41
N PHE A 16 3.83 11.16 10.14
CA PHE A 16 2.96 10.18 9.51
C PHE A 16 1.50 10.32 9.98
N LYS A 17 0.59 9.73 9.22
CA LYS A 17 -0.81 9.58 9.61
C LYS A 17 -1.27 8.14 9.46
N ILE A 18 -2.20 7.72 10.33
CA ILE A 18 -2.92 6.45 10.22
C ILE A 18 -4.41 6.77 10.13
N TRP A 19 -5.02 6.30 9.06
CA TRP A 19 -6.46 6.30 8.86
C TRP A 19 -7.01 4.89 8.98
N ARG A 20 -8.27 4.74 9.39
CA ARG A 20 -8.99 3.47 9.36
C ARG A 20 -10.13 3.55 8.35
N SER A 21 -10.18 2.60 7.43
CA SER A 21 -11.26 2.44 6.48
C SER A 21 -12.27 1.41 7.00
N SER A 22 -13.53 1.82 7.20
CA SER A 22 -14.63 0.90 7.51
C SER A 22 -14.94 -0.02 6.34
N GLU A 23 -14.71 0.41 5.10
CA GLU A 23 -14.88 -0.41 3.88
C GLU A 23 -14.05 -1.70 3.97
N ILE A 24 -12.79 -1.59 4.40
CA ILE A 24 -11.92 -2.76 4.55
C ILE A 24 -12.37 -3.63 5.74
N VAL A 25 -12.69 -3.00 6.89
CA VAL A 25 -13.09 -3.73 8.09
C VAL A 25 -14.33 -4.57 7.84
N GLU A 26 -15.34 -4.02 7.17
CA GLU A 26 -16.61 -4.67 6.87
C GLU A 26 -16.52 -5.69 5.73
N ASN A 27 -15.60 -5.51 4.79
CA ASN A 27 -15.48 -6.33 3.58
C ASN A 27 -14.15 -7.08 3.47
N LYS A 28 -13.43 -7.30 4.57
CA LYS A 28 -12.09 -7.91 4.59
C LYS A 28 -11.99 -9.15 3.69
N ASP A 29 -12.89 -10.10 3.87
CA ASP A 29 -12.85 -11.38 3.14
C ASP A 29 -13.08 -11.20 1.63
N LYS A 30 -13.87 -10.20 1.23
CA LYS A 30 -14.07 -9.86 -0.17
C LYS A 30 -12.81 -9.24 -0.78
N PHE A 31 -12.08 -8.38 -0.01
CA PHE A 31 -10.79 -7.85 -0.45
C PHE A 31 -9.76 -8.96 -0.65
N ILE A 32 -9.65 -9.88 0.32
CA ILE A 32 -8.77 -11.04 0.22
C ILE A 32 -9.09 -11.84 -1.05
N HIS A 33 -10.35 -12.24 -1.20
CA HIS A 33 -10.81 -13.02 -2.36
C HIS A 33 -10.48 -12.31 -3.68
N GLN A 34 -10.68 -11.00 -3.76
CA GLN A 34 -10.41 -10.23 -4.97
C GLN A 34 -8.91 -10.14 -5.29
N ILE A 35 -8.06 -9.91 -4.29
CA ILE A 35 -6.61 -9.91 -4.48
C ILE A 35 -6.14 -11.28 -4.98
N GLU A 36 -6.61 -12.36 -4.36
CA GLU A 36 -6.29 -13.74 -4.76
C GLU A 36 -6.80 -14.05 -6.18
N SER A 37 -8.00 -13.60 -6.53
CA SER A 37 -8.57 -13.78 -7.85
C SER A 37 -7.77 -13.05 -8.93
N SER A 38 -7.40 -11.79 -8.67
CA SER A 38 -6.54 -10.99 -9.56
C SER A 38 -5.17 -11.64 -9.74
N ARG A 39 -4.56 -12.09 -8.64
CA ARG A 39 -3.27 -12.82 -8.65
C ARG A 39 -3.37 -14.09 -9.49
N ASN A 40 -4.38 -14.92 -9.26
CA ASN A 40 -4.57 -16.17 -10.00
C ASN A 40 -4.81 -15.94 -11.50
N SER A 41 -5.50 -14.87 -11.86
CA SER A 41 -5.74 -14.52 -13.27
C SER A 41 -4.48 -14.06 -13.99
N LEU A 42 -3.57 -13.41 -13.28
CA LEU A 42 -2.37 -12.80 -13.86
C LEU A 42 -1.09 -13.62 -13.68
N LYS A 43 -1.11 -14.67 -12.86
CA LYS A 43 0.09 -15.45 -12.52
C LYS A 43 0.84 -16.05 -13.72
N ASN A 44 0.16 -16.32 -14.83
CA ASN A 44 0.78 -16.84 -16.03
C ASN A 44 1.48 -15.75 -16.87
N ILE A 45 1.12 -14.49 -16.65
CA ILE A 45 1.68 -13.33 -17.35
C ILE A 45 2.77 -12.69 -16.48
N TYR A 46 2.52 -12.61 -15.19
CA TYR A 46 3.41 -12.02 -14.20
C TYR A 46 3.77 -13.08 -13.19
N PRO A 47 5.00 -13.61 -13.23
CA PRO A 47 5.45 -14.60 -12.28
C PRO A 47 5.35 -14.06 -10.85
N ASP A 48 4.94 -14.92 -9.93
CA ASP A 48 4.94 -14.59 -8.51
C ASP A 48 6.36 -14.23 -8.06
N ILE A 49 6.51 -13.00 -7.63
CA ILE A 49 7.64 -12.58 -6.84
C ILE A 49 7.17 -12.72 -5.41
N ASP A 50 7.69 -13.69 -4.69
CA ASP A 50 7.23 -14.25 -3.42
C ASP A 50 6.43 -13.34 -2.49
N SER A 51 7.04 -12.29 -1.95
CA SER A 51 6.41 -11.44 -0.95
C SER A 51 5.77 -10.16 -1.50
N THR A 52 6.13 -9.76 -2.73
CA THR A 52 5.74 -8.44 -3.29
C THR A 52 5.20 -8.62 -4.70
N TRP A 53 3.93 -8.97 -4.77
CA TRP A 53 3.27 -9.27 -6.03
C TRP A 53 2.84 -8.01 -6.78
N GLY A 54 3.29 -7.87 -8.02
CA GLY A 54 2.94 -6.78 -8.92
C GLY A 54 3.81 -5.53 -8.80
N TYR A 55 4.82 -5.53 -7.92
CA TYR A 55 5.73 -4.39 -7.82
C TYR A 55 6.43 -4.12 -9.16
N ASN A 56 6.37 -2.88 -9.64
CA ASN A 56 6.89 -2.42 -10.95
C ASN A 56 6.31 -3.13 -12.19
N VAL A 57 5.29 -3.97 -12.05
CA VAL A 57 4.73 -4.74 -13.17
C VAL A 57 3.32 -4.26 -13.52
N TYR A 58 2.46 -4.08 -12.52
CA TYR A 58 1.11 -3.55 -12.69
C TYR A 58 0.66 -2.87 -11.39
N ASN A 59 -0.41 -2.10 -11.46
CA ASN A 59 -1.01 -1.44 -10.31
C ASN A 59 -2.21 -2.25 -9.81
N ILE A 60 -2.20 -2.65 -8.51
CA ILE A 60 -3.28 -3.48 -7.96
C ILE A 60 -4.65 -2.79 -8.03
N PHE A 61 -4.72 -1.48 -7.93
CA PHE A 61 -5.96 -0.73 -8.09
C PHE A 61 -6.43 -0.71 -9.54
N ALA A 62 -5.51 -0.64 -10.52
CA ALA A 62 -5.87 -0.70 -11.93
C ALA A 62 -6.48 -2.04 -12.31
N VAL A 63 -5.89 -3.15 -11.88
CA VAL A 63 -6.39 -4.50 -12.18
C VAL A 63 -7.64 -4.87 -11.37
N SER A 64 -7.92 -4.16 -10.28
CA SER A 64 -9.09 -4.38 -9.40
C SER A 64 -10.17 -3.30 -9.54
N ALA A 65 -10.00 -2.31 -10.44
CA ALA A 65 -10.90 -1.16 -10.57
C ALA A 65 -12.36 -1.51 -10.94
N GLY A 66 -12.61 -2.70 -11.49
CA GLY A 66 -13.95 -3.19 -11.78
C GLY A 66 -14.77 -3.58 -10.55
N TYR A 67 -14.17 -3.60 -9.36
CA TYR A 67 -14.85 -3.96 -8.12
C TYR A 67 -15.13 -2.70 -7.29
N GLU A 68 -16.40 -2.49 -6.96
CA GLU A 68 -16.88 -1.31 -6.24
C GLU A 68 -16.06 -1.00 -4.98
N MET A 69 -15.71 -2.02 -4.18
CA MET A 69 -14.95 -1.84 -2.95
C MET A 69 -13.52 -1.32 -3.22
N PHE A 70 -12.85 -1.75 -4.30
CA PHE A 70 -11.54 -1.22 -4.68
C PHE A 70 -11.65 0.21 -5.22
N TYR A 71 -12.69 0.52 -5.96
CA TYR A 71 -12.98 1.89 -6.37
C TYR A 71 -13.23 2.80 -5.16
N ASN A 72 -14.01 2.35 -4.19
CA ASN A 72 -14.26 3.07 -2.95
C ASN A 72 -12.96 3.31 -2.16
N LEU A 73 -12.12 2.27 -2.02
CA LEU A 73 -10.81 2.38 -1.37
C LEU A 73 -9.87 3.33 -2.13
N TYR A 74 -9.88 3.31 -3.45
CA TYR A 74 -9.14 4.27 -4.27
C TYR A 74 -9.57 5.71 -3.99
N LYS A 75 -10.86 5.97 -3.89
CA LYS A 75 -11.40 7.29 -3.50
C LYS A 75 -10.97 7.70 -2.09
N ASP A 76 -10.94 6.75 -1.17
CA ASP A 76 -10.46 7.00 0.18
C ASP A 76 -8.96 7.33 0.19
N LEU A 77 -8.14 6.61 -0.61
CA LEU A 77 -6.72 6.93 -0.78
C LEU A 77 -6.48 8.29 -1.40
N GLN A 78 -7.27 8.72 -2.40
CA GLN A 78 -7.18 10.06 -2.95
C GLN A 78 -7.30 11.12 -1.84
N PHE A 79 -8.26 10.94 -0.93
CA PHE A 79 -8.41 11.82 0.22
C PHE A 79 -7.20 11.75 1.16
N VAL A 80 -6.76 10.54 1.56
CA VAL A 80 -5.62 10.33 2.47
C VAL A 80 -4.34 10.97 1.93
N VAL A 81 -4.04 10.76 0.65
CA VAL A 81 -2.85 11.32 -0.01
C VAL A 81 -2.91 12.84 -0.07
N ARG A 82 -4.07 13.40 -0.47
CA ARG A 82 -4.23 14.86 -0.55
C ARG A 82 -4.19 15.52 0.82
N ASP A 83 -4.76 14.87 1.84
CA ASP A 83 -4.69 15.35 3.23
C ASP A 83 -3.27 15.31 3.81
N TYR A 84 -2.42 14.39 3.36
CA TYR A 84 -1.04 14.29 3.80
C TYR A 84 -0.11 15.25 3.05
N ILE A 85 -0.12 15.23 1.71
CA ILE A 85 0.82 16.00 0.88
C ILE A 85 0.44 17.49 0.80
N GLN A 86 -0.84 17.84 0.94
CA GLN A 86 -1.35 19.23 0.91
C GLN A 86 -0.98 19.97 -0.38
N THR A 87 -1.18 19.33 -1.56
CA THR A 87 -0.92 19.92 -2.87
C THR A 87 -2.07 19.69 -3.85
N ASP A 88 -2.27 20.63 -4.77
CA ASP A 88 -3.19 20.51 -5.90
C ASP A 88 -2.49 20.02 -7.18
N GLU A 89 -1.17 19.83 -7.14
CA GLU A 89 -0.42 19.32 -8.29
C GLU A 89 -0.85 17.89 -8.65
N PRO A 90 -0.70 17.51 -9.93
CA PRO A 90 -0.93 16.11 -10.34
C PRO A 90 0.00 15.15 -9.58
N LEU A 91 -0.61 14.14 -9.00
CA LEU A 91 0.09 13.05 -8.30
C LEU A 91 -0.24 11.72 -8.94
N TRP A 92 0.70 10.81 -8.85
CA TRP A 92 0.63 9.49 -9.46
C TRP A 92 0.97 8.43 -8.44
N MET A 93 0.23 7.35 -8.45
CA MET A 93 0.41 6.26 -7.50
C MET A 93 0.77 4.96 -8.23
N GLN A 94 1.83 4.32 -7.78
CA GLN A 94 2.05 2.90 -7.96
C GLN A 94 1.55 2.14 -6.74
N SER A 95 1.00 0.94 -6.93
CA SER A 95 0.59 0.08 -5.82
C SER A 95 0.72 -1.39 -6.17
N TRP A 96 1.01 -2.19 -5.15
CA TRP A 96 1.23 -3.63 -5.26
C TRP A 96 0.62 -4.36 -4.07
N ALA A 97 0.49 -5.69 -4.14
CA ALA A 97 0.09 -6.52 -3.02
C ALA A 97 1.29 -7.24 -2.40
N ASN A 98 1.48 -7.11 -1.10
CA ASN A 98 2.36 -7.97 -0.32
C ASN A 98 1.56 -9.21 0.11
N TYR A 99 2.06 -10.37 -0.27
CA TYR A 99 1.40 -11.65 -0.05
C TYR A 99 2.40 -12.62 0.58
N GLN A 100 2.45 -12.60 1.92
CA GLN A 100 3.54 -13.19 2.69
C GLN A 100 3.08 -14.38 3.52
N TYR A 101 3.88 -15.45 3.53
CA TYR A 101 3.77 -16.56 4.49
C TYR A 101 4.39 -16.19 5.82
N GLU A 102 4.15 -17.00 6.85
CA GLU A 102 4.62 -16.79 8.23
C GLU A 102 6.12 -16.50 8.34
N ASN A 103 6.93 -17.17 7.52
CA ASN A 103 8.40 -17.05 7.57
C ASN A 103 8.96 -16.02 6.56
N ASP A 104 8.11 -15.38 5.78
CA ASP A 104 8.54 -14.35 4.84
C ASP A 104 8.83 -13.06 5.62
N LEU A 105 10.05 -12.58 5.50
CA LEU A 105 10.48 -11.34 6.13
C LEU A 105 10.61 -10.25 5.07
N LEU A 106 10.01 -9.10 5.34
CA LEU A 106 10.30 -7.88 4.59
C LEU A 106 11.34 -7.10 5.40
N ASP A 107 12.60 -7.26 5.00
CA ASP A 107 13.74 -6.69 5.70
C ASP A 107 13.82 -5.16 5.52
N TRP A 108 14.78 -4.53 6.20
CA TRP A 108 14.99 -3.08 6.16
C TRP A 108 15.11 -2.55 4.75
N HIS A 109 14.24 -1.62 4.39
CA HIS A 109 14.23 -0.93 3.09
C HIS A 109 13.57 0.44 3.22
N ALA A 110 13.72 1.27 2.21
CA ALA A 110 13.06 2.56 2.06
C ALA A 110 12.64 2.79 0.61
N HIS A 111 11.74 3.73 0.39
CA HIS A 111 11.20 4.09 -0.92
C HIS A 111 11.70 5.48 -1.32
N PHE A 112 12.93 5.56 -1.82
CA PHE A 112 13.54 6.85 -2.18
C PHE A 112 12.87 7.47 -3.41
N ASP A 113 12.97 8.80 -3.50
CA ASP A 113 12.49 9.64 -4.61
C ASP A 113 10.96 9.82 -4.68
N TRP A 114 10.16 9.18 -3.83
CA TRP A 114 8.72 9.37 -3.79
C TRP A 114 8.31 10.54 -2.88
N ALA A 115 7.17 11.19 -3.20
CA ALA A 115 6.60 12.25 -2.37
C ALA A 115 6.08 11.72 -1.03
N CYS A 116 5.54 10.51 -1.03
CA CYS A 116 5.21 9.74 0.16
C CYS A 116 5.13 8.24 -0.16
N HIS A 117 5.16 7.45 0.90
CA HIS A 117 4.96 6.02 0.90
C HIS A 117 3.83 5.64 1.85
N GLY A 118 3.15 4.53 1.58
CA GLY A 118 2.16 4.00 2.50
C GLY A 118 1.82 2.54 2.29
N TYR A 119 1.02 2.02 3.20
CA TYR A 119 0.48 0.67 3.09
C TYR A 119 -0.93 0.58 3.69
N ILE A 120 -1.67 -0.40 3.19
CA ILE A 120 -3.05 -0.68 3.57
C ILE A 120 -3.08 -2.09 4.16
N SER A 121 -3.55 -2.21 5.39
CA SER A 121 -3.65 -3.49 6.11
C SER A 121 -4.98 -4.20 5.79
N ILE A 122 -4.93 -5.20 4.88
CA ILE A 122 -6.10 -6.01 4.51
C ILE A 122 -6.28 -7.18 5.49
N ASP A 123 -5.24 -8.04 5.60
CA ASP A 123 -5.18 -9.13 6.58
C ASP A 123 -3.77 -9.20 7.20
N PRO A 124 -3.48 -8.34 8.17
CA PRO A 124 -2.11 -8.09 8.66
C PRO A 124 -1.52 -9.19 9.54
N LYS A 125 -2.33 -10.18 10.01
CA LYS A 125 -1.83 -11.34 10.79
C LYS A 125 -0.94 -10.99 11.98
N ASN A 126 -1.35 -10.03 12.81
CA ASN A 126 -0.59 -9.57 13.98
C ASN A 126 0.85 -9.09 13.63
N SER A 127 1.05 -8.53 12.46
CA SER A 127 2.33 -7.97 12.09
C SER A 127 2.54 -6.58 12.66
N ILE A 128 3.81 -6.25 12.80
CA ILE A 128 4.27 -4.90 13.17
C ILE A 128 5.14 -4.37 12.03
N THR A 129 4.94 -3.12 11.67
CA THR A 129 5.87 -2.36 10.85
C THR A 129 6.78 -1.59 11.78
N MET A 130 8.07 -1.93 11.78
CA MET A 130 9.11 -1.25 12.54
C MET A 130 9.78 -0.22 11.65
N PHE A 131 9.80 1.01 12.08
CA PHE A 131 10.54 2.13 11.50
C PHE A 131 11.75 2.46 12.34
N GLU A 132 12.69 3.25 11.82
CA GLU A 132 13.76 3.80 12.64
C GLU A 132 13.18 4.73 13.72
N GLY A 133 13.13 4.25 14.95
CA GLY A 133 12.71 5.03 16.13
C GLY A 133 11.26 4.80 16.60
N PHE A 134 10.41 4.10 15.85
CA PHE A 134 9.05 3.78 16.28
C PHE A 134 8.51 2.52 15.62
N GLU A 135 7.39 2.01 16.15
CA GLU A 135 6.70 0.83 15.64
C GLU A 135 5.20 1.09 15.49
N ILE A 136 4.59 0.45 14.48
CA ILE A 136 3.15 0.50 14.23
C ILE A 136 2.60 -0.93 14.21
N ALA A 137 1.67 -1.24 15.12
CA ALA A 137 0.88 -2.46 15.07
C ALA A 137 -0.10 -2.39 13.88
N ASN A 138 -0.02 -3.37 13.00
CA ASN A 138 -0.88 -3.39 11.82
C ASN A 138 -2.25 -3.98 12.17
N GLU A 139 -3.30 -3.20 12.03
CA GLU A 139 -4.67 -3.63 12.25
C GLU A 139 -5.48 -3.59 10.95
N VAL A 140 -6.47 -4.48 10.82
CA VAL A 140 -7.35 -4.52 9.66
C VAL A 140 -7.98 -3.15 9.41
N GLY A 141 -7.90 -2.69 8.17
CA GLY A 141 -8.46 -1.40 7.75
C GLY A 141 -7.53 -0.21 7.95
N ASN A 142 -6.38 -0.37 8.62
CA ASN A 142 -5.42 0.72 8.76
C ASN A 142 -4.76 1.06 7.42
N ILE A 143 -4.73 2.35 7.13
CA ILE A 143 -4.03 2.97 6.00
C ILE A 143 -2.96 3.88 6.60
N TYR A 144 -1.71 3.46 6.51
CA TYR A 144 -0.56 4.26 6.88
C TYR A 144 -0.13 5.13 5.70
N ILE A 145 0.28 6.35 5.97
CA ILE A 145 0.96 7.25 5.02
C ILE A 145 2.04 8.04 5.75
N GLY A 146 3.23 8.11 5.17
CA GLY A 146 4.37 8.79 5.77
C GLY A 146 5.48 9.10 4.78
N PRO A 147 6.65 9.60 5.26
CA PRO A 147 7.80 9.89 4.41
C PRO A 147 8.31 8.62 3.73
N SER A 148 8.68 8.75 2.47
CA SER A 148 9.16 7.62 1.65
C SER A 148 10.59 7.17 2.00
N ASN A 149 11.41 8.07 2.51
CA ASN A 149 12.82 7.84 2.80
C ASN A 149 13.10 7.23 4.18
N VAL A 150 12.08 6.95 4.99
CA VAL A 150 12.25 6.33 6.31
C VAL A 150 12.43 4.83 6.16
N GLN A 151 13.54 4.31 6.67
CA GLN A 151 13.82 2.87 6.71
C GLN A 151 12.77 2.15 7.56
N HIS A 152 12.25 1.07 7.03
CA HIS A 152 11.31 0.21 7.73
C HIS A 152 11.45 -1.25 7.34
N LYS A 153 10.95 -2.12 8.22
CA LYS A 153 10.79 -3.56 8.00
C LYS A 153 9.47 -4.04 8.57
N VAL A 154 9.07 -5.23 8.18
CA VAL A 154 7.85 -5.85 8.72
C VAL A 154 8.17 -7.22 9.30
N TYR A 155 7.63 -7.50 10.49
CA TYR A 155 7.73 -8.81 11.13
C TYR A 155 6.40 -9.19 11.78
N SER A 156 6.20 -10.48 12.00
CA SER A 156 5.03 -11.02 12.72
C SER A 156 5.38 -11.26 14.19
N THR A 157 4.45 -10.97 15.10
CA THR A 157 4.62 -11.21 16.54
C THR A 157 4.21 -12.62 16.97
N GLY A 158 3.78 -13.46 16.06
CA GLY A 158 3.38 -14.84 16.34
C GLY A 158 3.10 -15.64 15.08
N GLN A 159 2.85 -16.94 15.30
CA GLN A 159 2.49 -17.84 14.22
C GLN A 159 1.10 -17.51 13.66
N TYR A 160 0.94 -17.66 12.35
CA TYR A 160 -0.35 -17.53 11.68
C TYR A 160 -0.48 -18.54 10.53
N ASN A 161 -1.72 -18.88 10.20
CA ASN A 161 -2.03 -19.71 9.04
C ASN A 161 -2.43 -18.82 7.83
N GLY A 162 -2.11 -19.33 6.63
CA GLY A 162 -2.42 -18.63 5.38
C GLY A 162 -1.43 -17.50 5.08
N HIS A 163 -1.92 -16.42 4.47
CA HIS A 163 -1.10 -15.33 4.02
C HIS A 163 -1.40 -14.04 4.81
N ARG A 164 -0.35 -13.29 5.11
CA ARG A 164 -0.46 -11.89 5.46
C ARG A 164 -0.65 -11.10 4.16
N ILE A 165 -1.68 -10.25 4.11
CA ILE A 165 -2.01 -9.46 2.91
C ILE A 165 -2.06 -7.99 3.27
N THR A 166 -1.21 -7.20 2.61
CA THR A 166 -1.25 -5.74 2.63
C THR A 166 -1.07 -5.21 1.21
N CYS A 167 -1.57 -4.01 0.94
CA CYS A 167 -1.27 -3.31 -0.30
C CYS A 167 -0.31 -2.16 0.00
N GLY A 168 0.88 -2.19 -0.58
CA GLY A 168 1.81 -1.07 -0.55
C GLY A 168 1.47 -0.06 -1.64
N TYR A 169 1.85 1.19 -1.45
CA TYR A 169 1.75 2.23 -2.46
C TYR A 169 2.82 3.30 -2.30
N ASP A 170 3.30 3.79 -3.43
CA ASP A 170 4.18 4.95 -3.54
C ASP A 170 3.50 6.03 -4.36
N VAL A 171 3.70 7.29 -3.96
CA VAL A 171 3.11 8.44 -4.64
C VAL A 171 4.21 9.37 -5.11
N GLY A 172 4.22 9.65 -6.41
CA GLY A 172 5.17 10.54 -7.06
C GLY A 172 4.53 11.77 -7.68
N ARG A 173 5.34 12.80 -7.91
CA ARG A 173 5.01 13.95 -8.72
C ARG A 173 5.35 13.66 -10.19
N THR A 174 4.79 14.41 -11.10
CA THR A 174 4.95 14.19 -12.54
C THR A 174 6.42 14.27 -13.00
N ASP A 175 7.20 15.19 -12.46
CA ASP A 175 8.63 15.35 -12.77
C ASP A 175 9.46 14.13 -12.37
N VAL A 176 9.22 13.58 -11.18
CA VAL A 176 9.86 12.35 -10.70
C VAL A 176 9.57 11.17 -11.61
N LEU A 177 8.31 11.03 -12.07
CA LEU A 177 7.92 9.95 -12.98
C LEU A 177 8.63 10.03 -14.33
N LEU A 178 8.72 11.23 -14.89
CA LEU A 178 9.40 11.45 -16.17
C LEU A 178 10.88 11.10 -16.07
N ASP A 179 11.53 11.52 -14.97
CA ASP A 179 12.92 11.22 -14.71
C ASP A 179 13.17 9.70 -14.51
N MET A 180 12.28 9.00 -13.81
CA MET A 180 12.35 7.54 -13.68
C MET A 180 12.16 6.80 -15.00
N GLN A 181 11.25 7.25 -15.86
CA GLN A 181 11.06 6.65 -17.19
C GLN A 181 12.30 6.82 -18.07
N GLU A 182 12.99 7.94 -17.98
CA GLU A 182 14.23 8.18 -18.74
C GLU A 182 15.39 7.33 -18.22
N ARG A 183 15.51 7.13 -16.89
CA ARG A 183 16.63 6.38 -16.29
C ARG A 183 16.53 4.87 -16.44
N ASP A 184 15.37 4.30 -16.21
CA ASP A 184 15.27 2.86 -15.93
C ASP A 184 14.55 2.03 -17.00
N SER A 185 13.94 2.64 -18.04
CA SER A 185 13.11 1.94 -19.04
C SER A 185 12.03 1.05 -18.42
N VAL A 186 11.62 1.31 -17.17
CA VAL A 186 10.71 0.46 -16.40
C VAL A 186 9.27 0.84 -16.76
N ASN A 187 8.50 -0.15 -17.18
CA ASN A 187 7.06 -0.01 -17.40
C ASN A 187 6.33 -0.02 -16.05
N ILE A 188 6.47 1.05 -15.27
CA ILE A 188 5.75 1.19 -14.01
C ILE A 188 4.31 1.60 -14.33
N SER A 189 3.35 0.86 -13.78
CA SER A 189 1.93 1.15 -13.98
C SER A 189 1.44 2.17 -12.97
N PHE A 190 1.48 3.45 -13.35
CA PHE A 190 0.96 4.54 -12.52
C PHE A 190 -0.52 4.80 -12.76
N MET A 191 -1.21 5.21 -11.69
CA MET A 191 -2.56 5.77 -11.74
C MET A 191 -2.55 7.19 -11.18
N PRO A 192 -3.36 8.12 -11.73
CA PRO A 192 -3.54 9.42 -11.10
C PRO A 192 -4.18 9.26 -9.72
N ILE A 193 -3.76 10.05 -8.72
CA ILE A 193 -4.27 9.99 -7.35
C ILE A 193 -4.60 11.38 -6.82
#